data_e1a85318b6872e6080ff59df2ddf8f54
#
_entry.id   e1a85318b6872e6080ff59df2ddf8f54
#
_cell.length_a   1.000
_cell.length_b   1.000
_cell.length_c   1.000
_cell.angle_alpha   90.00
_cell.angle_beta   90.00
_cell.angle_gamma   90.00
#
_symmetry.space_group_name_H-M   'P 1'
#
loop_
_entity.id
_entity.type
_entity.pdbx_description
1 polymer ?
#
loop_
_entity_poly.entity_id
_entity_poly.type
_entity_poly.pdbx_seq_one_letter_code
_entity_poly.pdbx_strand_id
1 'polypeptide(L)'
;MTKTVQIGNRIIGGGNPILIQSMTNTKTENVEATAAQINQLTAAGCDIIRCAVPTMDAAKALKEIKKQVQIPVVADIHFDYRLAIAAMENGADKIRINPGNIGSAERVKAVVDIAKERNIPIRVGVNSGSLEKDLVEKYHGVTAEGLVESALDKVKLIEDMGYDNLVISIKSSDVMMCVKAHELIASQTDHPLHVGITEAGTIISGNIKSAIGLGLILHQGIGDTIRVSLTGDPLEEIKSAKLILKTLGLRQGGVEVVSCPTCGRTQINLIQLANQVENMVADIPLDIKVAVMGCVVNGPGEAKEADIGIAGGIGEGLIIKHGEVFKKVPESELLEALRYELLHWNE
;
A
#
# COMPACT_ATOMS: atom_id res chain seq x y z
N MET A 1 -17.00 11.93 3.32
CA MET A 1 -15.67 11.93 4.01
C MET A 1 -15.78 10.94 5.15
N THR A 2 -14.84 10.01 5.28
CA THR A 2 -14.85 8.98 6.32
C THR A 2 -14.54 9.55 7.70
N LYS A 3 -14.92 8.84 8.77
CA LYS A 3 -14.51 9.14 10.15
C LYS A 3 -12.98 9.06 10.30
N THR A 4 -12.43 9.74 11.29
CA THR A 4 -11.02 9.56 11.67
C THR A 4 -10.87 8.39 12.61
N VAL A 5 -9.84 7.55 12.39
CA VAL A 5 -9.45 6.45 13.25
C VAL A 5 -7.97 6.56 13.59
N GLN A 6 -7.66 6.55 14.88
CA GLN A 6 -6.29 6.54 15.40
C GLN A 6 -5.77 5.10 15.46
N ILE A 7 -4.59 4.86 14.88
CA ILE A 7 -3.90 3.56 14.91
C ILE A 7 -2.47 3.82 15.42
N GLY A 8 -2.23 3.57 16.69
CA GLY A 8 -0.97 3.94 17.32
C GLY A 8 -0.66 5.43 17.12
N ASN A 9 0.46 5.75 16.48
CA ASN A 9 0.88 7.11 16.15
C ASN A 9 0.42 7.60 14.76
N ARG A 10 -0.49 6.90 14.10
CA ARG A 10 -1.04 7.27 12.77
C ARG A 10 -2.52 7.54 12.85
N ILE A 11 -3.01 8.43 11.98
CA ILE A 11 -4.44 8.75 11.82
C ILE A 11 -4.82 8.42 10.38
N ILE A 12 -5.97 7.77 10.19
CA ILE A 12 -6.56 7.47 8.88
C ILE A 12 -7.97 8.03 8.79
N GLY A 13 -8.50 8.17 7.59
CA GLY A 13 -9.83 8.76 7.36
C GLY A 13 -9.84 10.28 7.54
N GLY A 14 -11.01 10.88 7.44
CA GLY A 14 -11.18 12.31 7.65
C GLY A 14 -10.42 13.21 6.66
N GLY A 15 -10.07 12.71 5.48
CA GLY A 15 -9.26 13.45 4.51
C GLY A 15 -7.75 13.45 4.79
N ASN A 16 -7.28 12.67 5.76
CA ASN A 16 -5.85 12.45 5.97
C ASN A 16 -5.22 11.70 4.79
N PRO A 17 -3.89 11.80 4.58
CA PRO A 17 -3.19 11.09 3.54
C PRO A 17 -3.42 9.58 3.60
N ILE A 18 -3.50 8.94 2.44
CA ILE A 18 -3.67 7.48 2.31
C ILE A 18 -2.39 6.79 2.78
N LEU A 19 -2.51 5.89 3.75
CA LEU A 19 -1.38 5.19 4.32
C LEU A 19 -1.15 3.82 3.65
N ILE A 20 0.12 3.46 3.49
CA ILE A 20 0.56 2.18 2.96
C ILE A 20 0.69 1.18 4.11
N GLN A 21 -0.08 0.10 4.03
CA GLN A 21 0.06 -1.04 4.92
C GLN A 21 0.67 -2.22 4.18
N SER A 22 1.64 -2.92 4.78
CA SER A 22 2.12 -4.22 4.32
C SER A 22 1.94 -5.30 5.40
N MET A 23 2.48 -6.46 5.17
CA MET A 23 2.40 -7.59 6.09
C MET A 23 3.74 -8.32 6.12
N THR A 24 4.19 -8.69 7.32
CA THR A 24 5.37 -9.54 7.48
C THR A 24 5.10 -10.95 6.94
N ASN A 25 6.13 -11.57 6.40
CA ASN A 25 6.14 -12.99 6.01
C ASN A 25 7.01 -13.85 6.95
N THR A 26 7.57 -13.24 7.98
CA THR A 26 8.26 -13.93 9.07
C THR A 26 7.26 -14.58 10.02
N LYS A 27 7.70 -15.59 10.79
CA LYS A 27 6.92 -16.11 11.92
C LYS A 27 6.96 -15.07 13.04
N THR A 28 5.81 -14.61 13.49
CA THR A 28 5.70 -13.52 14.49
C THR A 28 6.36 -13.88 15.83
N GLU A 29 6.44 -15.16 16.18
CA GLU A 29 7.15 -15.67 17.35
C GLU A 29 8.68 -15.41 17.28
N ASN A 30 9.23 -15.27 16.09
CA ASN A 30 10.62 -14.86 15.91
C ASN A 30 10.70 -13.33 15.94
N VAL A 31 10.84 -12.79 17.17
CA VAL A 31 10.84 -11.36 17.45
C VAL A 31 11.91 -10.63 16.64
N GLU A 32 13.14 -11.15 16.62
CA GLU A 32 14.28 -10.50 15.96
C GLU A 32 14.06 -10.40 14.45
N ALA A 33 13.72 -11.51 13.80
CA ALA A 33 13.49 -11.53 12.36
C ALA A 33 12.28 -10.65 11.97
N THR A 34 11.22 -10.67 12.78
CA THR A 34 10.01 -9.88 12.52
C THR A 34 10.28 -8.39 12.70
N ALA A 35 10.96 -7.98 13.78
CA ALA A 35 11.31 -6.59 13.99
C ALA A 35 12.28 -6.06 12.91
N ALA A 36 13.26 -6.86 12.51
CA ALA A 36 14.18 -6.50 11.42
C ALA A 36 13.43 -6.28 10.11
N GLN A 37 12.50 -7.18 9.74
CA GLN A 37 11.70 -7.02 8.53
C GLN A 37 10.79 -5.79 8.62
N ILE A 38 10.15 -5.53 9.75
CA ILE A 38 9.33 -4.33 9.95
C ILE A 38 10.16 -3.06 9.76
N ASN A 39 11.35 -2.99 10.32
CA ASN A 39 12.23 -1.83 10.20
C ASN A 39 12.69 -1.63 8.75
N GLN A 40 12.98 -2.71 8.03
CA GLN A 40 13.30 -2.66 6.60
C GLN A 40 12.12 -2.12 5.77
N LEU A 41 10.91 -2.62 6.02
CA LEU A 41 9.70 -2.14 5.35
C LEU A 41 9.37 -0.69 5.72
N THR A 42 9.62 -0.29 6.98
CA THR A 42 9.46 1.10 7.43
C THR A 42 10.40 2.03 6.68
N ALA A 43 11.67 1.66 6.54
CA ALA A 43 12.64 2.43 5.77
C ALA A 43 12.24 2.57 4.29
N ALA A 44 11.59 1.55 3.72
CA ALA A 44 11.05 1.60 2.35
C ALA A 44 9.79 2.47 2.21
N GLY A 45 9.16 2.89 3.33
CA GLY A 45 7.99 3.77 3.35
C GLY A 45 6.67 3.09 3.70
N CYS A 46 6.71 1.94 4.40
CA CYS A 46 5.54 1.35 5.03
C CYS A 46 5.09 2.20 6.22
N ASP A 47 3.80 2.53 6.26
CA ASP A 47 3.23 3.38 7.32
C ASP A 47 2.61 2.56 8.46
N ILE A 48 2.11 1.37 8.17
CA ILE A 48 1.44 0.45 9.10
C ILE A 48 1.83 -0.98 8.74
N ILE A 49 2.18 -1.80 9.71
CA ILE A 49 2.53 -3.20 9.46
C ILE A 49 1.49 -4.17 10.04
N ARG A 50 1.22 -5.27 9.36
CA ARG A 50 0.38 -6.36 9.84
C ARG A 50 1.23 -7.61 10.10
N CYS A 51 1.03 -8.23 11.26
CA CYS A 51 1.65 -9.48 11.64
C CYS A 51 0.58 -10.56 11.83
N ALA A 52 0.82 -11.77 11.32
CA ALA A 52 -0.05 -12.91 11.59
C ALA A 52 0.08 -13.33 13.06
N VAL A 53 -1.04 -13.61 13.71
CA VAL A 53 -1.06 -14.08 15.12
C VAL A 53 -1.82 -15.41 15.19
N PRO A 54 -1.20 -16.51 14.73
CA PRO A 54 -1.84 -17.82 14.74
C PRO A 54 -1.78 -18.54 16.09
N THR A 55 -0.89 -18.12 16.99
CA THR A 55 -0.61 -18.77 18.27
C THR A 55 -0.55 -17.77 19.43
N MET A 56 -0.65 -18.28 20.66
CA MET A 56 -0.49 -17.47 21.87
C MET A 56 0.94 -16.90 21.99
N ASP A 57 1.94 -17.64 21.51
CA ASP A 57 3.32 -17.17 21.54
C ASP A 57 3.52 -16.02 20.55
N ALA A 58 2.88 -16.08 19.36
CA ALA A 58 2.85 -14.94 18.43
C ALA A 58 2.19 -13.70 19.07
N ALA A 59 1.08 -13.87 19.78
CA ALA A 59 0.41 -12.77 20.48
C ALA A 59 1.33 -12.14 21.54
N LYS A 60 2.02 -12.94 22.33
CA LYS A 60 2.97 -12.48 23.36
C LYS A 60 4.20 -11.80 22.77
N ALA A 61 4.68 -12.30 21.62
CA ALA A 61 5.85 -11.74 20.92
C ALA A 61 5.64 -10.28 20.50
N LEU A 62 4.39 -9.85 20.25
CA LEU A 62 4.07 -8.47 19.89
C LEU A 62 4.62 -7.45 20.89
N LYS A 63 4.65 -7.77 22.18
CA LYS A 63 5.18 -6.89 23.23
C LYS A 63 6.66 -6.54 23.00
N GLU A 64 7.46 -7.53 22.61
CA GLU A 64 8.89 -7.33 22.39
C GLU A 64 9.16 -6.74 21.00
N ILE A 65 8.35 -7.07 19.98
CA ILE A 65 8.39 -6.45 18.65
C ILE A 65 8.09 -4.96 18.78
N LYS A 66 7.05 -4.56 19.50
CA LYS A 66 6.65 -3.16 19.70
C LYS A 66 7.74 -2.28 20.32
N LYS A 67 8.65 -2.85 21.10
CA LYS A 67 9.80 -2.11 21.66
C LYS A 67 10.86 -1.76 20.60
N GLN A 68 10.87 -2.47 19.49
CA GLN A 68 11.91 -2.39 18.46
C GLN A 68 11.45 -1.71 17.16
N VAL A 69 10.15 -1.39 17.05
CA VAL A 69 9.56 -0.81 15.84
C VAL A 69 8.83 0.49 16.14
N GLN A 70 8.77 1.38 15.15
CA GLN A 70 8.17 2.71 15.34
C GLN A 70 6.79 2.87 14.68
N ILE A 71 6.48 2.05 13.70
CA ILE A 71 5.18 2.09 13.03
C ILE A 71 4.13 1.24 13.76
N PRO A 72 2.84 1.55 13.61
CA PRO A 72 1.77 0.77 14.22
C PRO A 72 1.76 -0.68 13.74
N VAL A 73 1.50 -1.59 14.68
CA VAL A 73 1.40 -3.03 14.44
C VAL A 73 -0.05 -3.48 14.49
N VAL A 74 -0.52 -4.11 13.43
CA VAL A 74 -1.84 -4.72 13.32
C VAL A 74 -1.74 -6.22 13.53
N ALA A 75 -2.45 -6.76 14.51
CA ALA A 75 -2.55 -8.19 14.72
C ALA A 75 -3.65 -8.80 13.81
N ASP A 76 -3.27 -9.79 13.02
CA ASP A 76 -4.19 -10.51 12.13
C ASP A 76 -4.67 -11.80 12.78
N ILE A 77 -5.93 -11.83 13.19
CA ILE A 77 -6.56 -12.92 13.90
C ILE A 77 -7.57 -13.64 12.99
N HIS A 78 -7.44 -14.94 12.85
CA HIS A 78 -8.33 -15.69 11.96
C HIS A 78 -9.53 -16.31 12.68
N PHE A 79 -9.33 -17.03 13.79
CA PHE A 79 -10.39 -17.85 14.40
C PHE A 79 -10.52 -17.70 15.91
N ASP A 80 -9.41 -17.64 16.64
CA ASP A 80 -9.44 -17.69 18.10
C ASP A 80 -9.51 -16.29 18.71
N TYR A 81 -10.64 -15.96 19.32
CA TYR A 81 -10.87 -14.67 20.00
C TYR A 81 -9.86 -14.40 21.13
N ARG A 82 -9.33 -15.45 21.78
CA ARG A 82 -8.34 -15.29 22.87
C ARG A 82 -7.02 -14.73 22.35
N LEU A 83 -6.66 -15.03 21.10
CA LEU A 83 -5.49 -14.45 20.45
C LEU A 83 -5.69 -12.95 20.16
N ALA A 84 -6.91 -12.52 19.82
CA ALA A 84 -7.23 -11.11 19.64
C ALA A 84 -7.05 -10.34 20.96
N ILE A 85 -7.59 -10.87 22.06
CA ILE A 85 -7.44 -10.29 23.39
C ILE A 85 -5.96 -10.21 23.78
N ALA A 86 -5.25 -11.34 23.69
CA ALA A 86 -3.83 -11.40 24.03
C ALA A 86 -2.98 -10.44 23.16
N ALA A 87 -3.28 -10.31 21.87
CA ALA A 87 -2.58 -9.38 20.98
C ALA A 87 -2.77 -7.92 21.42
N MET A 88 -3.99 -7.53 21.78
CA MET A 88 -4.28 -6.17 22.30
C MET A 88 -3.59 -5.92 23.64
N GLU A 89 -3.56 -6.91 24.54
CA GLU A 89 -2.86 -6.82 25.81
C GLU A 89 -1.34 -6.72 25.67
N ASN A 90 -0.79 -7.26 24.57
CA ASN A 90 0.63 -7.20 24.24
C ASN A 90 1.00 -6.07 23.25
N GLY A 91 0.13 -5.07 23.07
CA GLY A 91 0.48 -3.82 22.42
C GLY A 91 0.19 -3.73 20.93
N ALA A 92 -0.69 -4.58 20.39
CA ALA A 92 -1.22 -4.36 19.06
C ALA A 92 -1.97 -3.02 18.98
N ASP A 93 -1.68 -2.21 17.98
CA ASP A 93 -2.32 -0.90 17.78
C ASP A 93 -3.66 -0.99 17.03
N LYS A 94 -3.93 -2.10 16.38
CA LYS A 94 -5.18 -2.47 15.71
C LYS A 94 -5.27 -3.98 15.61
N ILE A 95 -6.47 -4.52 15.64
CA ILE A 95 -6.68 -5.92 15.28
C ILE A 95 -7.45 -6.03 13.95
N ARG A 96 -7.19 -7.09 13.22
CA ARG A 96 -8.01 -7.49 12.07
C ARG A 96 -8.69 -8.81 12.37
N ILE A 97 -9.99 -8.83 12.29
CA ILE A 97 -10.81 -10.02 12.45
C ILE A 97 -11.84 -10.13 11.31
N ASN A 98 -12.36 -11.34 11.13
CA ASN A 98 -13.66 -11.57 10.52
C ASN A 98 -14.58 -12.07 11.63
N PRO A 99 -15.55 -11.27 12.12
CA PRO A 99 -16.43 -11.68 13.21
C PRO A 99 -17.13 -13.02 12.98
N GLY A 100 -17.46 -13.33 11.72
CA GLY A 100 -18.05 -14.63 11.35
C GLY A 100 -17.12 -15.84 11.60
N ASN A 101 -15.81 -15.64 11.60
CA ASN A 101 -14.83 -16.69 11.89
C ASN A 101 -14.49 -16.80 13.37
N ILE A 102 -14.72 -15.75 14.15
CA ILE A 102 -14.46 -15.72 15.60
C ILE A 102 -15.44 -16.62 16.36
N GLY A 103 -16.64 -16.79 15.83
CA GLY A 103 -17.66 -17.69 16.35
C GLY A 103 -18.84 -16.98 16.99
N SER A 104 -19.23 -17.34 18.23
CA SER A 104 -20.46 -16.80 18.81
C SER A 104 -20.38 -15.30 19.15
N ALA A 105 -21.55 -14.66 19.28
CA ALA A 105 -21.66 -13.25 19.66
C ALA A 105 -20.96 -12.92 20.98
N GLU A 106 -20.96 -13.86 21.94
CA GLU A 106 -20.26 -13.68 23.24
C GLU A 106 -18.74 -13.60 23.03
N ARG A 107 -18.17 -14.38 22.11
CA ARG A 107 -16.73 -14.33 21.80
C ARG A 107 -16.36 -13.03 21.11
N VAL A 108 -17.18 -12.59 20.17
CA VAL A 108 -17.01 -11.28 19.51
C VAL A 108 -17.11 -10.17 20.56
N LYS A 109 -18.10 -10.24 21.45
CA LYS A 109 -18.27 -9.28 22.53
C LYS A 109 -17.04 -9.21 23.45
N ALA A 110 -16.46 -10.34 23.82
CA ALA A 110 -15.23 -10.35 24.64
C ALA A 110 -14.07 -9.60 23.95
N VAL A 111 -13.93 -9.73 22.64
CA VAL A 111 -12.94 -8.98 21.86
C VAL A 111 -13.27 -7.49 21.85
N VAL A 112 -14.53 -7.15 21.60
CA VAL A 112 -15.00 -5.75 21.54
C VAL A 112 -14.84 -5.06 22.90
N ASP A 113 -15.13 -5.73 24.01
CA ASP A 113 -14.99 -5.16 25.36
C ASP A 113 -13.52 -4.75 25.64
N ILE A 114 -12.54 -5.58 25.30
CA ILE A 114 -11.11 -5.24 25.44
C ILE A 114 -10.69 -4.14 24.44
N ALA A 115 -11.18 -4.19 23.20
CA ALA A 115 -10.90 -3.16 22.22
C ALA A 115 -11.42 -1.78 22.68
N LYS A 116 -12.61 -1.76 23.27
CA LYS A 116 -13.25 -0.56 23.85
C LYS A 116 -12.48 -0.03 25.05
N GLU A 117 -12.10 -0.90 25.99
CA GLU A 117 -11.32 -0.53 27.18
C GLU A 117 -9.99 0.13 26.79
N ARG A 118 -9.34 -0.38 25.74
CA ARG A 118 -8.02 0.07 25.28
C ARG A 118 -8.06 1.06 24.13
N ASN A 119 -9.25 1.39 23.63
CA ASN A 119 -9.47 2.23 22.45
C ASN A 119 -8.70 1.74 21.20
N ILE A 120 -8.67 0.42 21.00
CA ILE A 120 -7.95 -0.20 19.88
C ILE A 120 -8.91 -0.43 18.71
N PRO A 121 -8.69 0.16 17.55
CA PRO A 121 -9.56 0.00 16.40
C PRO A 121 -9.62 -1.45 15.90
N ILE A 122 -10.81 -1.87 15.48
CA ILE A 122 -11.05 -3.19 14.89
C ILE A 122 -11.23 -3.04 13.39
N ARG A 123 -10.44 -3.79 12.60
CA ARG A 123 -10.71 -3.92 11.17
C ARG A 123 -11.56 -5.15 10.90
N VAL A 124 -12.76 -4.91 10.42
CA VAL A 124 -13.67 -5.93 9.88
C VAL A 124 -13.21 -6.28 8.47
N GLY A 125 -12.81 -7.54 8.25
CA GLY A 125 -12.29 -7.98 6.97
C GLY A 125 -13.16 -9.06 6.34
N VAL A 126 -13.68 -8.78 5.14
CA VAL A 126 -14.44 -9.71 4.30
C VAL A 126 -13.65 -10.02 3.04
N ASN A 127 -13.56 -11.29 2.67
CA ASN A 127 -12.92 -11.72 1.43
C ASN A 127 -13.90 -12.57 0.61
N SER A 128 -13.81 -12.47 -0.72
CA SER A 128 -14.66 -13.24 -1.64
C SER A 128 -14.56 -14.76 -1.43
N GLY A 129 -13.38 -15.27 -1.07
CA GLY A 129 -13.17 -16.71 -0.81
C GLY A 129 -13.77 -17.23 0.50
N SER A 130 -14.34 -16.35 1.35
CA SER A 130 -14.91 -16.73 2.66
C SER A 130 -16.28 -16.07 2.90
N LEU A 131 -17.01 -15.76 1.82
CA LEU A 131 -18.39 -15.24 1.92
C LEU A 131 -19.30 -16.34 2.48
N GLU A 132 -20.25 -15.95 3.33
CA GLU A 132 -21.20 -16.82 3.99
C GLU A 132 -22.10 -17.55 2.97
N LYS A 133 -22.44 -18.81 3.25
CA LYS A 133 -23.19 -19.65 2.32
C LYS A 133 -24.60 -19.15 2.04
N ASP A 134 -25.26 -18.59 3.04
CA ASP A 134 -26.58 -17.98 2.93
C ASP A 134 -26.56 -16.75 2.00
N LEU A 135 -25.51 -15.94 2.06
CA LEU A 135 -25.33 -14.81 1.12
C LEU A 135 -24.99 -15.30 -0.29
N VAL A 136 -24.18 -16.37 -0.43
CA VAL A 136 -23.92 -16.98 -1.73
C VAL A 136 -25.21 -17.54 -2.35
N GLU A 137 -26.07 -18.15 -1.57
CA GLU A 137 -27.39 -18.64 -2.03
C GLU A 137 -28.33 -17.46 -2.39
N LYS A 138 -28.40 -16.44 -1.54
CA LYS A 138 -29.22 -15.24 -1.75
C LYS A 138 -28.88 -14.50 -3.04
N TYR A 139 -27.59 -14.35 -3.33
CA TYR A 139 -27.09 -13.61 -4.49
C TYR A 139 -26.73 -14.50 -5.70
N HIS A 140 -27.04 -15.80 -5.63
CA HIS A 140 -26.73 -16.79 -6.68
C HIS A 140 -25.25 -16.85 -7.07
N GLY A 141 -24.36 -16.62 -6.09
CA GLY A 141 -22.91 -16.63 -6.26
C GLY A 141 -22.20 -15.62 -5.36
N VAL A 142 -20.88 -15.51 -5.56
CA VAL A 142 -20.08 -14.47 -4.91
C VAL A 142 -20.24 -13.18 -5.72
N THR A 143 -20.84 -12.15 -5.13
CA THR A 143 -21.12 -10.87 -5.78
C THR A 143 -20.63 -9.69 -4.94
N ALA A 144 -20.50 -8.51 -5.55
CA ALA A 144 -20.14 -7.29 -4.85
C ALA A 144 -21.19 -6.94 -3.78
N GLU A 145 -22.47 -7.11 -4.10
CA GLU A 145 -23.60 -6.85 -3.20
C GLU A 145 -23.54 -7.77 -1.96
N GLY A 146 -23.29 -9.07 -2.17
CA GLY A 146 -23.13 -10.03 -1.08
C GLY A 146 -21.95 -9.73 -0.17
N LEU A 147 -20.83 -9.30 -0.75
CA LEU A 147 -19.65 -8.88 0.02
C LEU A 147 -19.92 -7.63 0.87
N VAL A 148 -20.67 -6.67 0.32
CA VAL A 148 -21.04 -5.44 1.04
C VAL A 148 -22.02 -5.75 2.17
N GLU A 149 -23.07 -6.55 1.93
CA GLU A 149 -24.00 -6.97 2.97
C GLU A 149 -23.27 -7.70 4.10
N SER A 150 -22.42 -8.67 3.77
CA SER A 150 -21.58 -9.36 4.74
C SER A 150 -20.72 -8.42 5.59
N ALA A 151 -20.15 -7.38 4.98
CA ALA A 151 -19.34 -6.40 5.72
C ALA A 151 -20.18 -5.52 6.64
N LEU A 152 -21.32 -5.02 6.16
CA LEU A 152 -22.21 -4.15 6.94
C LEU A 152 -22.86 -4.89 8.10
N ASP A 153 -23.29 -6.14 7.92
CA ASP A 153 -23.86 -6.96 9.00
C ASP A 153 -22.85 -7.17 10.13
N LYS A 154 -21.57 -7.40 9.79
CA LYS A 154 -20.51 -7.56 10.78
C LYS A 154 -20.14 -6.25 11.47
N VAL A 155 -20.17 -5.14 10.75
CA VAL A 155 -19.99 -3.80 11.33
C VAL A 155 -21.11 -3.51 12.31
N LYS A 156 -22.36 -3.72 11.87
CA LYS A 156 -23.54 -3.52 12.70
C LYS A 156 -23.52 -4.39 13.98
N LEU A 157 -23.08 -5.63 13.86
CA LEU A 157 -22.92 -6.51 15.03
C LEU A 157 -22.01 -5.88 16.10
N ILE A 158 -20.91 -5.24 15.70
CA ILE A 158 -19.97 -4.59 16.64
C ILE A 158 -20.51 -3.26 17.12
N GLU A 159 -21.16 -2.48 16.27
CA GLU A 159 -21.81 -1.21 16.64
C GLU A 159 -22.94 -1.43 17.67
N ASP A 160 -23.75 -2.50 17.52
CA ASP A 160 -24.79 -2.89 18.46
C ASP A 160 -24.20 -3.29 19.85
N MET A 161 -22.91 -3.62 19.91
CA MET A 161 -22.15 -3.81 21.16
C MET A 161 -21.62 -2.49 21.74
N GLY A 162 -21.93 -1.34 21.10
CA GLY A 162 -21.52 0.00 21.51
C GLY A 162 -20.08 0.36 21.19
N TYR A 163 -19.54 -0.13 20.07
CA TYR A 163 -18.19 0.21 19.59
C TYR A 163 -18.17 0.51 18.10
N ASP A 164 -17.72 1.73 17.74
CA ASP A 164 -17.70 2.23 16.37
C ASP A 164 -16.29 2.66 15.87
N ASN A 165 -15.24 2.36 16.65
CA ASN A 165 -13.86 2.60 16.22
C ASN A 165 -13.43 1.49 15.24
N LEU A 166 -13.97 1.55 14.03
CA LEU A 166 -13.93 0.48 13.04
C LEU A 166 -13.25 0.93 11.76
N VAL A 167 -12.64 -0.04 11.08
CA VAL A 167 -12.13 0.05 9.71
C VAL A 167 -12.72 -1.12 8.92
N ILE A 168 -13.10 -0.90 7.69
CA ILE A 168 -13.68 -1.97 6.86
C ILE A 168 -12.70 -2.35 5.74
N SER A 169 -12.60 -3.63 5.43
CA SER A 169 -11.91 -4.10 4.24
C SER A 169 -12.71 -5.18 3.53
N ILE A 170 -12.99 -4.95 2.26
CA ILE A 170 -13.56 -5.93 1.34
C ILE A 170 -12.49 -6.27 0.32
N LYS A 171 -12.24 -7.55 0.09
CA LYS A 171 -11.21 -8.00 -0.84
C LYS A 171 -11.73 -9.10 -1.77
N SER A 172 -11.40 -8.98 -3.04
CA SER A 172 -11.63 -9.98 -4.06
C SER A 172 -10.38 -10.14 -4.94
N SER A 173 -10.21 -11.30 -5.52
CA SER A 173 -9.24 -11.56 -6.60
C SER A 173 -9.77 -11.10 -7.96
N ASP A 174 -11.09 -10.96 -8.09
CA ASP A 174 -11.74 -10.29 -9.21
C ASP A 174 -11.67 -8.77 -8.99
N VAL A 175 -10.93 -8.10 -9.88
CA VAL A 175 -10.66 -6.66 -9.78
C VAL A 175 -11.95 -5.84 -9.87
N MET A 176 -12.81 -6.13 -10.85
CA MET A 176 -14.01 -5.35 -11.09
C MET A 176 -15.07 -5.58 -10.01
N MET A 177 -15.19 -6.79 -9.49
CA MET A 177 -16.01 -7.07 -8.31
C MET A 177 -15.53 -6.29 -7.09
N CYS A 178 -14.20 -6.22 -6.88
CA CYS A 178 -13.61 -5.45 -5.78
C CYS A 178 -13.90 -3.95 -5.93
N VAL A 179 -13.75 -3.38 -7.14
CA VAL A 179 -14.10 -1.99 -7.44
C VAL A 179 -15.58 -1.73 -7.12
N LYS A 180 -16.47 -2.56 -7.66
CA LYS A 180 -17.92 -2.43 -7.45
C LYS A 180 -18.31 -2.52 -5.97
N ALA A 181 -17.70 -3.44 -5.22
CA ALA A 181 -17.96 -3.56 -3.79
C ALA A 181 -17.54 -2.29 -3.03
N HIS A 182 -16.42 -1.65 -3.40
CA HIS A 182 -16.00 -0.40 -2.78
C HIS A 182 -16.89 0.79 -3.16
N GLU A 183 -17.37 0.87 -4.39
CA GLU A 183 -18.36 1.87 -4.78
C GLU A 183 -19.66 1.75 -3.95
N LEU A 184 -20.15 0.52 -3.79
CA LEU A 184 -21.37 0.26 -3.04
C LEU A 184 -21.22 0.57 -1.56
N ILE A 185 -20.11 0.12 -0.91
CA ILE A 185 -19.94 0.31 0.53
C ILE A 185 -19.64 1.76 0.88
N ALA A 186 -18.89 2.49 0.05
CA ALA A 186 -18.55 3.89 0.30
C ALA A 186 -19.77 4.81 0.39
N SER A 187 -20.90 4.43 -0.23
CA SER A 187 -22.17 5.15 -0.14
C SER A 187 -23.00 4.79 1.10
N GLN A 188 -22.63 3.73 1.85
CA GLN A 188 -23.44 3.17 2.93
C GLN A 188 -22.74 3.25 4.30
N THR A 189 -21.49 3.71 4.37
CA THR A 189 -20.76 3.85 5.63
C THR A 189 -19.83 5.06 5.61
N ASP A 190 -19.54 5.58 6.78
CA ASP A 190 -18.52 6.61 7.01
C ASP A 190 -17.25 6.05 7.69
N HIS A 191 -17.18 4.73 7.90
CA HIS A 191 -15.96 4.10 8.41
C HIS A 191 -14.83 4.12 7.38
N PRO A 192 -13.56 4.32 7.81
CA PRO A 192 -12.42 4.24 6.93
C PRO A 192 -12.32 2.89 6.21
N LEU A 193 -11.92 2.95 4.94
CA LEU A 193 -11.80 1.77 4.08
C LEU A 193 -10.33 1.40 3.86
N HIS A 194 -10.02 0.11 4.06
CA HIS A 194 -8.74 -0.48 3.72
C HIS A 194 -8.86 -1.24 2.39
N VAL A 195 -8.21 -0.73 1.36
CA VAL A 195 -8.35 -1.18 -0.02
C VAL A 195 -7.18 -2.05 -0.46
N GLY A 196 -7.45 -3.03 -1.30
CA GLY A 196 -6.43 -3.87 -1.93
C GLY A 196 -7.03 -5.07 -2.64
N ILE A 197 -6.37 -5.52 -3.71
CA ILE A 197 -6.72 -6.74 -4.41
C ILE A 197 -6.05 -7.91 -3.70
N THR A 198 -6.81 -8.96 -3.39
CA THR A 198 -6.27 -10.19 -2.79
C THR A 198 -5.90 -11.19 -3.87
N GLU A 199 -4.93 -12.08 -3.58
CA GLU A 199 -4.51 -13.14 -4.52
C GLU A 199 -4.19 -12.58 -5.92
N ALA A 200 -3.55 -11.39 -5.94
CA ALA A 200 -3.30 -10.69 -7.20
C ALA A 200 -2.33 -11.45 -8.11
N GLY A 201 -1.42 -12.25 -7.54
CA GLY A 201 -0.48 -13.09 -8.26
C GLY A 201 0.98 -12.69 -8.10
N THR A 202 1.81 -13.08 -9.05
CA THR A 202 3.24 -12.77 -9.10
C THR A 202 3.48 -11.26 -9.32
N ILE A 203 4.73 -10.81 -9.23
CA ILE A 203 5.09 -9.39 -9.32
C ILE A 203 4.46 -8.73 -10.54
N ILE A 204 4.57 -9.30 -11.72
CA ILE A 204 4.05 -8.68 -12.95
C ILE A 204 2.53 -8.64 -12.95
N SER A 205 1.87 -9.79 -12.86
CA SER A 205 0.41 -9.87 -12.94
C SER A 205 -0.27 -9.21 -11.74
N GLY A 206 0.33 -9.35 -10.55
CA GLY A 206 -0.17 -8.77 -9.33
C GLY A 206 -0.08 -7.25 -9.31
N ASN A 207 0.97 -6.67 -9.86
CA ASN A 207 1.11 -5.22 -10.01
C ASN A 207 0.07 -4.66 -10.98
N ILE A 208 -0.16 -5.31 -12.12
CA ILE A 208 -1.18 -4.87 -13.09
C ILE A 208 -2.57 -4.88 -12.44
N LYS A 209 -2.96 -5.99 -11.80
CA LYS A 209 -4.26 -6.09 -11.13
C LYS A 209 -4.41 -5.07 -10.00
N SER A 210 -3.37 -4.90 -9.18
CA SER A 210 -3.37 -3.93 -8.08
C SER A 210 -3.43 -2.50 -8.58
N ALA A 211 -2.68 -2.15 -9.62
CA ALA A 211 -2.69 -0.81 -10.20
C ALA A 211 -4.06 -0.47 -10.80
N ILE A 212 -4.69 -1.41 -11.51
CA ILE A 212 -6.03 -1.21 -12.07
C ILE A 212 -7.05 -1.06 -10.93
N GLY A 213 -7.10 -2.02 -10.00
CA GLY A 213 -8.11 -2.03 -8.95
C GLY A 213 -7.97 -0.85 -7.98
N LEU A 214 -6.77 -0.60 -7.47
CA LEU A 214 -6.49 0.55 -6.62
C LEU A 214 -6.69 1.86 -7.37
N GLY A 215 -6.24 1.95 -8.63
CA GLY A 215 -6.40 3.14 -9.45
C GLY A 215 -7.87 3.53 -9.62
N LEU A 216 -8.73 2.58 -9.98
CA LEU A 216 -10.17 2.82 -10.15
C LEU A 216 -10.88 3.22 -8.83
N ILE A 217 -10.51 2.60 -7.72
CA ILE A 217 -11.13 2.88 -6.41
C ILE A 217 -10.64 4.23 -5.88
N LEU A 218 -9.33 4.45 -5.85
CA LEU A 218 -8.73 5.68 -5.30
C LEU A 218 -9.05 6.93 -6.13
N HIS A 219 -9.20 6.79 -7.45
CA HIS A 219 -9.61 7.89 -8.34
C HIS A 219 -10.99 8.46 -7.97
N GLN A 220 -11.84 7.64 -7.39
CA GLN A 220 -13.17 8.05 -6.89
C GLN A 220 -13.13 8.67 -5.48
N GLY A 221 -11.93 8.85 -4.91
CA GLY A 221 -11.76 9.34 -3.53
C GLY A 221 -12.12 8.30 -2.47
N ILE A 222 -12.14 7.00 -2.82
CA ILE A 222 -12.48 5.89 -1.92
C ILE A 222 -11.18 5.22 -1.46
N GLY A 223 -11.00 5.11 -0.13
CA GLY A 223 -9.87 4.41 0.48
C GLY A 223 -9.01 5.31 1.36
N ASP A 224 -8.71 4.83 2.56
CA ASP A 224 -7.94 5.54 3.59
C ASP A 224 -6.61 4.84 3.90
N THR A 225 -6.54 3.54 3.63
CA THR A 225 -5.30 2.75 3.65
C THR A 225 -5.30 1.76 2.50
N ILE A 226 -4.12 1.47 1.95
CA ILE A 226 -3.97 0.50 0.86
C ILE A 226 -3.00 -0.62 1.22
N ARG A 227 -3.18 -1.77 0.55
CA ARG A 227 -2.18 -2.82 0.49
C ARG A 227 -2.11 -3.42 -0.91
N VAL A 228 -0.95 -3.38 -1.53
CA VAL A 228 -0.60 -4.22 -2.66
C VAL A 228 -0.22 -5.60 -2.11
N SER A 229 -0.72 -6.69 -2.70
CA SER A 229 -0.46 -8.06 -2.26
C SER A 229 0.16 -8.84 -3.40
N LEU A 230 1.42 -9.24 -3.25
CA LEU A 230 2.19 -9.93 -4.29
C LEU A 230 2.72 -11.26 -3.76
N THR A 231 2.86 -12.23 -4.66
CA THR A 231 3.67 -13.42 -4.41
C THR A 231 5.14 -13.04 -4.68
N GLY A 232 5.80 -12.49 -3.64
CA GLY A 232 7.16 -11.96 -3.74
C GLY A 232 7.64 -11.34 -2.43
N ASP A 233 8.73 -10.59 -2.51
CA ASP A 233 9.26 -9.83 -1.38
C ASP A 233 8.28 -8.70 -0.99
N PRO A 234 7.91 -8.55 0.29
CA PRO A 234 7.06 -7.44 0.74
C PRO A 234 7.60 -6.04 0.42
N LEU A 235 8.90 -5.87 0.18
CA LEU A 235 9.47 -4.61 -0.30
C LEU A 235 8.89 -4.20 -1.66
N GLU A 236 8.64 -5.16 -2.55
CA GLU A 236 8.02 -4.88 -3.85
C GLU A 236 6.57 -4.41 -3.71
N GLU A 237 5.85 -4.87 -2.66
CA GLU A 237 4.52 -4.36 -2.34
C GLU A 237 4.55 -2.86 -2.01
N ILE A 238 5.56 -2.42 -1.22
CA ILE A 238 5.73 -1.01 -0.82
C ILE A 238 6.10 -0.14 -2.02
N LYS A 239 7.07 -0.58 -2.83
CA LYS A 239 7.47 0.15 -4.04
C LYS A 239 6.27 0.38 -4.96
N SER A 240 5.50 -0.68 -5.23
CA SER A 240 4.31 -0.63 -6.07
C SER A 240 3.22 0.28 -5.47
N ALA A 241 2.98 0.21 -4.18
CA ALA A 241 2.01 1.05 -3.49
C ALA A 241 2.40 2.54 -3.57
N LYS A 242 3.68 2.87 -3.35
CA LYS A 242 4.20 4.24 -3.51
C LYS A 242 4.01 4.74 -4.93
N LEU A 243 4.36 3.92 -5.91
CA LEU A 243 4.23 4.29 -7.33
C LEU A 243 2.77 4.53 -7.73
N ILE A 244 1.85 3.65 -7.30
CA ILE A 244 0.41 3.83 -7.56
C ILE A 244 -0.10 5.14 -6.97
N LEU A 245 0.19 5.41 -5.70
CA LEU A 245 -0.25 6.65 -5.03
C LEU A 245 0.36 7.89 -5.69
N LYS A 246 1.62 7.84 -6.09
CA LYS A 246 2.29 8.94 -6.76
C LYS A 246 1.69 9.19 -8.15
N THR A 247 1.51 8.14 -8.95
CA THR A 247 0.90 8.23 -10.28
C THR A 247 -0.52 8.84 -10.24
N LEU A 248 -1.26 8.63 -9.16
CA LEU A 248 -2.58 9.21 -8.94
C LEU A 248 -2.53 10.62 -8.31
N GLY A 249 -1.36 11.19 -8.01
CA GLY A 249 -1.21 12.47 -7.31
C GLY A 249 -1.66 12.45 -5.85
N LEU A 250 -1.78 11.27 -5.25
CA LEU A 250 -2.26 11.07 -3.87
C LEU A 250 -1.12 10.99 -2.85
N ARG A 251 0.12 10.98 -3.31
CA ARG A 251 1.33 11.02 -2.46
C ARG A 251 2.37 11.91 -3.14
N GLN A 252 2.88 12.87 -2.39
CA GLN A 252 3.98 13.73 -2.81
C GLN A 252 5.33 13.16 -2.37
N GLY A 253 6.39 13.64 -3.01
CA GLY A 253 7.76 13.30 -2.69
C GLY A 253 8.34 12.11 -3.49
N GLY A 254 9.65 12.09 -3.59
CA GLY A 254 10.43 11.18 -4.42
C GLY A 254 10.47 11.59 -5.90
N VAL A 255 11.44 11.09 -6.62
CA VAL A 255 11.64 11.39 -8.05
C VAL A 255 10.66 10.58 -8.91
N GLU A 256 9.97 11.25 -9.84
CA GLU A 256 9.22 10.60 -10.91
C GLU A 256 10.13 10.44 -12.14
N VAL A 257 10.30 9.22 -12.63
CA VAL A 257 11.06 8.96 -13.84
C VAL A 257 10.12 8.77 -15.02
N VAL A 258 10.33 9.55 -16.07
CA VAL A 258 9.66 9.37 -17.36
C VAL A 258 10.70 9.03 -18.41
N SER A 259 10.44 8.01 -19.22
CA SER A 259 11.34 7.60 -20.29
C SER A 259 10.60 7.42 -21.60
N CYS A 260 11.23 7.78 -22.72
CA CYS A 260 10.65 7.52 -24.02
C CYS A 260 10.69 6.01 -24.32
N PRO A 261 9.73 5.50 -25.12
CA PRO A 261 9.80 4.13 -25.62
C PRO A 261 11.00 3.97 -26.55
N THR A 262 11.59 2.78 -26.57
CA THR A 262 12.62 2.44 -27.56
C THR A 262 12.03 2.52 -28.98
N CYS A 263 12.71 3.22 -29.87
CA CYS A 263 12.31 3.33 -31.29
C CYS A 263 13.53 3.34 -32.22
N GLY A 264 13.33 3.39 -33.54
CA GLY A 264 14.41 3.40 -34.51
C GLY A 264 15.35 4.62 -34.46
N ARG A 265 15.03 5.62 -33.63
CA ARG A 265 15.87 6.81 -33.40
C ARG A 265 16.76 6.70 -32.17
N THR A 266 16.57 5.67 -31.35
CA THR A 266 17.36 5.45 -30.11
C THR A 266 18.83 5.20 -30.47
N GLN A 267 19.75 5.99 -29.91
CA GLN A 267 21.17 6.00 -30.21
C GLN A 267 22.04 5.45 -29.08
N ILE A 268 21.44 5.12 -27.93
CA ILE A 268 22.12 4.65 -26.72
C ILE A 268 21.43 3.39 -26.18
N ASN A 269 22.03 2.73 -25.20
CA ASN A 269 21.36 1.67 -24.45
C ASN A 269 20.34 2.25 -23.47
N LEU A 270 19.21 2.75 -24.02
CA LEU A 270 18.16 3.44 -23.26
C LEU A 270 17.57 2.57 -22.16
N ILE A 271 17.33 1.27 -22.41
CA ILE A 271 16.74 0.35 -21.42
C ILE A 271 17.63 0.28 -20.19
N GLN A 272 18.92 0.07 -20.38
CA GLN A 272 19.86 0.00 -19.27
C GLN A 272 19.95 1.34 -18.54
N LEU A 273 20.04 2.44 -19.26
CA LEU A 273 20.16 3.77 -18.67
C LEU A 273 18.91 4.14 -17.86
N ALA A 274 17.71 3.88 -18.38
CA ALA A 274 16.45 4.14 -17.64
C ALA A 274 16.37 3.33 -16.33
N ASN A 275 16.67 2.04 -16.38
CA ASN A 275 16.71 1.21 -15.18
C ASN A 275 17.78 1.70 -14.16
N GLN A 276 18.94 2.14 -14.63
CA GLN A 276 19.97 2.71 -13.76
C GLN A 276 19.52 4.02 -13.11
N VAL A 277 18.82 4.88 -13.86
CA VAL A 277 18.24 6.12 -13.31
C VAL A 277 17.16 5.81 -12.29
N GLU A 278 16.21 4.92 -12.59
CA GLU A 278 15.16 4.52 -11.62
C GLU A 278 15.76 4.01 -10.30
N ASN A 279 16.80 3.15 -10.38
CA ASN A 279 17.47 2.65 -9.17
C ASN A 279 18.22 3.76 -8.43
N MET A 280 18.90 4.66 -9.15
CA MET A 280 19.67 5.77 -8.57
C MET A 280 18.79 6.76 -7.81
N VAL A 281 17.57 7.03 -8.33
CA VAL A 281 16.68 8.03 -7.74
C VAL A 281 15.71 7.47 -6.71
N ALA A 282 15.70 6.15 -6.50
CA ALA A 282 14.73 5.48 -5.62
C ALA A 282 14.70 6.03 -4.19
N ASP A 283 15.86 6.44 -3.67
CA ASP A 283 16.05 6.95 -2.32
C ASP A 283 16.23 8.49 -2.26
N ILE A 284 16.15 9.18 -3.40
CA ILE A 284 16.29 10.64 -3.45
C ILE A 284 14.96 11.28 -3.02
N PRO A 285 14.93 12.11 -1.96
CA PRO A 285 13.69 12.67 -1.40
C PRO A 285 13.18 13.92 -2.15
N LEU A 286 13.68 14.19 -3.35
CA LEU A 286 13.25 15.33 -4.16
C LEU A 286 11.87 15.04 -4.79
N ASP A 287 10.99 16.03 -4.77
CA ASP A 287 9.70 15.96 -5.46
C ASP A 287 9.79 16.59 -6.85
N ILE A 288 10.46 15.87 -7.76
CA ILE A 288 10.74 16.32 -9.11
C ILE A 288 10.50 15.22 -10.14
N LYS A 289 10.42 15.63 -11.41
CA LYS A 289 10.31 14.75 -12.57
C LYS A 289 11.64 14.69 -13.33
N VAL A 290 12.17 13.49 -13.54
CA VAL A 290 13.38 13.20 -14.28
C VAL A 290 13.04 12.53 -15.62
N ALA A 291 13.50 13.09 -16.72
CA ALA A 291 13.30 12.52 -18.06
C ALA A 291 14.53 11.74 -18.53
N VAL A 292 14.32 10.56 -19.14
CA VAL A 292 15.37 9.74 -19.75
C VAL A 292 15.02 9.50 -21.21
N MET A 293 15.74 10.16 -22.12
CA MET A 293 15.44 10.18 -23.55
C MET A 293 16.54 9.51 -24.36
N GLY A 294 16.14 8.66 -25.31
CA GLY A 294 17.04 7.83 -26.11
C GLY A 294 17.64 8.53 -27.34
N CYS A 295 17.26 9.77 -27.67
CA CYS A 295 17.82 10.54 -28.79
C CYS A 295 17.76 12.04 -28.53
N VAL A 296 18.70 12.77 -29.10
CA VAL A 296 18.81 14.25 -29.00
C VAL A 296 17.83 15.01 -29.87
N VAL A 297 17.15 14.34 -30.81
CA VAL A 297 16.24 14.99 -31.77
C VAL A 297 14.92 15.40 -31.10
N ASN A 298 14.24 14.46 -30.46
CA ASN A 298 12.97 14.72 -29.77
C ASN A 298 13.16 14.87 -28.25
N GLY A 299 14.33 14.43 -27.74
CA GLY A 299 14.62 14.43 -26.30
C GLY A 299 14.37 15.75 -25.59
N PRO A 300 14.88 16.89 -26.08
CA PRO A 300 14.64 18.18 -25.47
C PRO A 300 13.16 18.58 -25.44
N GLY A 301 12.39 18.26 -26.49
CA GLY A 301 10.96 18.54 -26.56
C GLY A 301 10.12 17.68 -25.62
N GLU A 302 10.44 16.39 -25.54
CA GLU A 302 9.75 15.42 -24.66
C GLU A 302 10.17 15.59 -23.19
N ALA A 303 11.39 16.08 -22.93
CA ALA A 303 11.87 16.40 -21.58
C ALA A 303 11.42 17.78 -21.08
N LYS A 304 10.68 18.56 -21.88
CA LYS A 304 10.31 19.95 -21.55
C LYS A 304 9.45 20.07 -20.29
N GLU A 305 8.63 19.06 -20.02
CA GLU A 305 7.77 19.03 -18.84
C GLU A 305 8.45 18.39 -17.60
N ALA A 306 9.71 17.97 -17.74
CA ALA A 306 10.49 17.46 -16.64
C ALA A 306 11.37 18.57 -16.04
N ASP A 307 11.62 18.47 -14.74
CA ASP A 307 12.48 19.43 -14.05
C ASP A 307 13.94 19.29 -14.51
N ILE A 308 14.37 18.03 -14.69
CA ILE A 308 15.68 17.70 -15.27
C ILE A 308 15.55 16.44 -16.15
N GLY A 309 16.42 16.32 -17.13
CA GLY A 309 16.45 15.12 -17.96
C GLY A 309 17.81 14.90 -18.62
N ILE A 310 17.96 13.70 -19.15
CA ILE A 310 19.07 13.31 -20.01
C ILE A 310 18.56 12.86 -21.37
N ALA A 311 19.30 13.22 -22.42
CA ALA A 311 19.02 12.76 -23.78
C ALA A 311 20.29 12.20 -24.39
N GLY A 312 20.25 10.92 -24.78
CA GLY A 312 21.41 10.25 -25.38
C GLY A 312 21.59 10.56 -26.85
N GLY A 313 22.85 10.68 -27.28
CA GLY A 313 23.27 10.79 -28.66
C GLY A 313 24.51 9.94 -28.92
N ILE A 314 25.00 9.87 -30.18
CA ILE A 314 26.14 9.04 -30.55
C ILE A 314 27.43 9.58 -29.88
N GLY A 315 27.96 8.85 -28.88
CA GLY A 315 29.19 9.18 -28.17
C GLY A 315 29.07 10.35 -27.19
N GLU A 316 27.96 11.06 -27.18
CA GLU A 316 27.70 12.21 -26.31
C GLU A 316 26.22 12.30 -25.96
N GLY A 317 25.90 13.01 -24.89
CA GLY A 317 24.52 13.25 -24.47
C GLY A 317 24.33 14.62 -23.85
N LEU A 318 23.07 14.94 -23.58
CA LEU A 318 22.65 16.24 -23.08
C LEU A 318 22.06 16.08 -21.68
N ILE A 319 22.41 17.00 -20.77
CA ILE A 319 21.64 17.29 -19.56
C ILE A 319 20.70 18.45 -19.91
N ILE A 320 19.42 18.28 -19.58
CA ILE A 320 18.35 19.24 -19.89
C ILE A 320 17.75 19.66 -18.56
N LYS A 321 17.62 20.94 -18.29
CA LYS A 321 16.90 21.49 -17.12
C LYS A 321 15.79 22.39 -17.61
N HIS A 322 14.57 22.18 -17.11
CA HIS A 322 13.38 22.96 -17.45
C HIS A 322 13.18 23.15 -18.96
N GLY A 323 13.47 22.11 -19.74
CA GLY A 323 13.31 22.09 -21.20
C GLY A 323 14.46 22.73 -22.00
N GLU A 324 15.49 23.25 -21.36
CA GLU A 324 16.66 23.84 -22.01
C GLU A 324 17.89 22.95 -21.86
N VAL A 325 18.73 22.92 -22.91
CA VAL A 325 20.00 22.20 -22.86
C VAL A 325 20.96 22.91 -21.91
N PHE A 326 21.20 22.28 -20.75
CA PHE A 326 22.05 22.83 -19.71
C PHE A 326 23.53 22.47 -19.93
N LYS A 327 23.81 21.21 -20.29
CA LYS A 327 25.20 20.71 -20.41
C LYS A 327 25.27 19.59 -21.42
N LYS A 328 26.40 19.49 -22.12
CA LYS A 328 26.76 18.39 -23.01
C LYS A 328 27.89 17.60 -22.36
N VAL A 329 27.74 16.28 -22.31
CA VAL A 329 28.69 15.35 -21.67
C VAL A 329 28.92 14.12 -22.54
N PRO A 330 30.04 13.38 -22.39
CA PRO A 330 30.19 12.06 -22.98
C PRO A 330 29.06 11.12 -22.58
N GLU A 331 28.63 10.22 -23.47
CA GLU A 331 27.55 9.24 -23.19
C GLU A 331 27.84 8.45 -21.91
N SER A 332 29.11 8.04 -21.69
CA SER A 332 29.53 7.29 -20.50
C SER A 332 29.39 8.05 -19.18
N GLU A 333 29.29 9.36 -19.22
CA GLU A 333 29.18 10.23 -18.03
C GLU A 333 27.75 10.70 -17.76
N LEU A 334 26.77 10.37 -18.61
CA LEU A 334 25.39 10.85 -18.48
C LEU A 334 24.76 10.54 -17.11
N LEU A 335 24.93 9.32 -16.62
CA LEU A 335 24.35 8.89 -15.33
C LEU A 335 24.98 9.65 -14.16
N GLU A 336 26.30 9.77 -14.12
CA GLU A 336 27.02 10.47 -13.05
C GLU A 336 26.76 11.99 -13.11
N ALA A 337 26.68 12.56 -14.31
CA ALA A 337 26.33 13.96 -14.46
C ALA A 337 24.91 14.26 -13.95
N LEU A 338 23.91 13.39 -14.26
CA LEU A 338 22.56 13.50 -13.71
C LEU A 338 22.57 13.37 -12.19
N ARG A 339 23.30 12.39 -11.66
CA ARG A 339 23.42 12.18 -10.21
C ARG A 339 23.98 13.41 -9.51
N TYR A 340 25.04 13.99 -10.06
CA TYR A 340 25.63 15.22 -9.53
C TYR A 340 24.60 16.35 -9.43
N GLU A 341 23.85 16.60 -10.53
CA GLU A 341 22.85 17.65 -10.56
C GLU A 341 21.69 17.41 -9.57
N LEU A 342 21.31 16.16 -9.34
CA LEU A 342 20.27 15.80 -8.38
C LEU A 342 20.73 15.97 -6.92
N LEU A 343 21.99 15.65 -6.61
CA LEU A 343 22.56 15.82 -5.26
C LEU A 343 22.75 17.29 -4.90
N HIS A 344 22.94 18.18 -5.90
CA HIS A 344 23.14 19.64 -5.74
C HIS A 344 21.90 20.42 -6.20
N TRP A 345 20.71 19.81 -6.15
CA TRP A 345 19.48 20.37 -6.71
C TRP A 345 19.06 21.72 -6.12
N ASN A 346 19.34 21.96 -4.86
CA ASN A 346 18.97 23.15 -4.12
C ASN A 346 20.11 24.19 -3.98
N GLU A 347 21.25 23.94 -4.63
CA GLU A 347 22.39 24.86 -4.70
C GLU A 347 22.33 25.74 -5.95
#